data_b52c41892dd36438a07b70b86485e487
#
_entry.id   b52c41892dd36438a07b70b86485e487
#
_cell.length_a   1.000
_cell.length_b   1.000
_cell.length_c   1.000
_cell.angle_alpha   90.00
_cell.angle_beta   90.00
_cell.angle_gamma   90.00
#
_symmetry.space_group_name_H-M   'P 1'
#
loop_
_entity.id
_entity.type
_entity.pdbx_description
1 polymer ?
#
loop_
_entity_poly.entity_id
_entity_poly.type
_entity_poly.pdbx_seq_one_letter_code
_entity_poly.pdbx_strand_id
1 'polypeptide(L)'
;MRVVFKLFLIAIIATTVLTSCVTPSQVNYLQDMHHGSQIELENKFQARIGPYDELDIYVFTSDEEKLAKPFNIGSATVSSSGVSRRGDYLVDVNGNIQFPIIGEIHVAGLTRLDLQDTIKNKLLRGGFLHDAVVMVRFANYKIFFLGAEGGKAITINNERCTFLEALALSGDLSLYTSRDKIAVMREVDGKMVMRYLDPRSSSVFQDPFFMLQQNDFIITQKYNKSTPRSEASRMVSWMSVALSVLTFTTTIIGLIRKD
;
A
#
# COMPACT_ATOMS: atom_id res chain seq x y z
N MET A 1 61.62 -5.19 -6.01
CA MET A 1 60.74 -4.09 -5.51
C MET A 1 59.74 -3.56 -6.57
N ARG A 2 60.21 -3.16 -7.79
CA ARG A 2 59.30 -2.62 -8.84
C ARG A 2 58.23 -3.58 -9.34
N VAL A 3 58.50 -4.88 -9.44
CA VAL A 3 57.56 -5.90 -9.91
C VAL A 3 56.43 -6.16 -8.86
N VAL A 4 56.80 -6.24 -7.59
CA VAL A 4 55.87 -6.43 -6.48
C VAL A 4 54.93 -5.21 -6.37
N PHE A 5 55.43 -4.00 -6.55
CA PHE A 5 54.63 -2.77 -6.55
C PHE A 5 53.63 -2.74 -7.72
N LYS A 6 54.03 -3.17 -8.92
CA LYS A 6 53.14 -3.28 -10.09
C LYS A 6 52.03 -4.32 -9.88
N LEU A 7 52.34 -5.48 -9.33
CA LEU A 7 51.35 -6.51 -8.98
C LEU A 7 50.36 -6.02 -7.91
N PHE A 8 50.85 -5.28 -6.96
CA PHE A 8 50.01 -4.69 -5.92
C PHE A 8 49.05 -3.64 -6.48
N LEU A 9 49.53 -2.77 -7.40
CA LEU A 9 48.71 -1.78 -8.08
C LEU A 9 47.62 -2.43 -8.95
N ILE A 10 47.93 -3.51 -9.65
CA ILE A 10 46.98 -4.27 -10.46
C ILE A 10 45.94 -4.94 -9.58
N ALA A 11 46.31 -5.48 -8.42
CA ALA A 11 45.37 -6.08 -7.47
C ALA A 11 44.38 -5.04 -6.90
N ILE A 12 44.85 -3.82 -6.58
CA ILE A 12 43.98 -2.75 -6.12
C ILE A 12 42.99 -2.30 -7.21
N ILE A 13 43.46 -2.17 -8.47
CA ILE A 13 42.58 -1.81 -9.59
C ILE A 13 41.58 -2.93 -9.87
N ALA A 14 41.95 -4.18 -9.79
CA ALA A 14 41.03 -5.31 -9.96
C ALA A 14 39.94 -5.37 -8.88
N THR A 15 40.23 -4.97 -7.66
CA THR A 15 39.23 -4.96 -6.57
C THR A 15 38.23 -3.83 -6.67
N THR A 16 38.58 -2.70 -7.28
CA THR A 16 37.66 -1.55 -7.45
C THR A 16 36.61 -1.76 -8.54
N VAL A 17 36.86 -2.70 -9.49
CA VAL A 17 35.94 -2.95 -10.60
C VAL A 17 34.76 -3.89 -10.22
N LEU A 18 34.83 -4.56 -9.07
CA LEU A 18 33.83 -5.55 -8.65
C LEU A 18 32.66 -4.97 -7.83
N THR A 19 32.43 -3.65 -7.83
CA THR A 19 31.27 -3.07 -7.15
C THR A 19 30.02 -3.29 -7.99
N SER A 20 29.25 -4.32 -7.63
CA SER A 20 27.93 -4.59 -8.21
C SER A 20 26.94 -3.50 -7.77
N CYS A 21 26.52 -2.65 -8.69
CA CYS A 21 25.44 -1.71 -8.51
C CYS A 21 24.09 -2.42 -8.61
N VAL A 22 23.08 -1.95 -7.87
CA VAL A 22 21.68 -2.34 -8.08
C VAL A 22 21.30 -1.98 -9.50
N THR A 23 20.79 -2.96 -10.25
CA THR A 23 20.43 -2.76 -11.66
C THR A 23 19.15 -1.93 -11.75
N PRO A 24 19.06 -0.90 -12.60
CA PRO A 24 17.83 -0.08 -12.76
C PRO A 24 16.58 -0.91 -13.03
N SER A 25 16.71 -2.05 -13.71
CA SER A 25 15.62 -2.99 -13.99
C SER A 25 14.98 -3.60 -12.71
N GLN A 26 15.61 -3.50 -11.58
CA GLN A 26 15.08 -4.01 -10.31
C GLN A 26 14.24 -2.99 -9.55
N VAL A 27 14.42 -1.70 -9.85
CA VAL A 27 13.82 -0.61 -9.08
C VAL A 27 12.87 0.28 -9.86
N ASN A 28 12.98 0.33 -11.18
CA ASN A 28 12.13 1.19 -11.99
C ASN A 28 10.73 0.59 -12.16
N TYR A 29 9.73 1.45 -12.16
CA TYR A 29 8.33 1.10 -12.44
C TYR A 29 8.05 1.11 -13.95
N LEU A 30 7.04 0.35 -14.40
CA LEU A 30 6.45 0.39 -15.74
C LEU A 30 7.49 0.42 -16.89
N GLN A 31 8.44 -0.51 -16.83
CA GLN A 31 9.61 -0.51 -17.73
C GLN A 31 9.28 -0.87 -19.19
N ASP A 32 8.14 -1.47 -19.41
CA ASP A 32 7.57 -1.84 -20.71
C ASP A 32 6.76 -0.72 -21.37
N MET A 33 6.58 0.42 -20.66
CA MET A 33 5.88 1.59 -21.20
C MET A 33 6.85 2.60 -21.80
N HIS A 34 6.47 3.15 -22.94
CA HIS A 34 7.22 4.19 -23.64
C HIS A 34 6.38 5.45 -23.82
N HIS A 35 7.00 6.55 -24.24
CA HIS A 35 6.29 7.78 -24.50
C HIS A 35 5.17 7.55 -25.53
N GLY A 36 3.93 7.90 -25.15
CA GLY A 36 2.76 7.69 -25.99
C GLY A 36 2.08 6.32 -25.85
N SER A 37 2.60 5.41 -24.98
CA SER A 37 1.91 4.15 -24.69
C SER A 37 0.54 4.42 -24.07
N GLN A 38 -0.48 3.68 -24.52
CA GLN A 38 -1.84 3.72 -23.99
C GLN A 38 -2.22 2.33 -23.55
N ILE A 39 -2.84 2.23 -22.39
CA ILE A 39 -3.38 0.98 -21.86
C ILE A 39 -4.86 1.17 -21.59
N GLU A 40 -5.66 0.28 -22.11
CA GLU A 40 -7.09 0.26 -21.81
C GLU A 40 -7.29 -0.31 -20.41
N LEU A 41 -7.91 0.48 -19.55
CA LEU A 41 -8.29 0.02 -18.21
C LEU A 41 -9.66 -0.63 -18.30
N GLU A 42 -9.70 -1.95 -18.22
CA GLU A 42 -10.97 -2.70 -18.31
C GLU A 42 -11.95 -2.44 -17.16
N ASN A 43 -11.52 -1.77 -16.10
CA ASN A 43 -12.28 -1.73 -14.86
C ASN A 43 -12.94 -0.39 -14.56
N LYS A 44 -14.25 -0.36 -14.72
CA LYS A 44 -15.12 0.52 -13.94
C LYS A 44 -15.26 -0.05 -12.51
N PHE A 45 -14.16 -0.04 -11.76
CA PHE A 45 -14.15 -0.53 -10.39
C PHE A 45 -15.07 0.34 -9.53
N GLN A 46 -15.98 -0.32 -8.82
CA GLN A 46 -16.77 0.27 -7.76
C GLN A 46 -16.58 -0.57 -6.51
N ALA A 47 -16.13 0.06 -5.43
CA ALA A 47 -16.04 -0.61 -4.15
C ALA A 47 -17.41 -1.13 -3.73
N ARG A 48 -17.45 -2.38 -3.25
CA ARG A 48 -18.67 -2.99 -2.70
C ARG A 48 -18.58 -3.04 -1.20
N ILE A 49 -19.70 -2.82 -0.57
CA ILE A 49 -19.83 -2.85 0.88
C ILE A 49 -19.73 -4.31 1.34
N GLY A 50 -18.93 -4.55 2.35
CA GLY A 50 -18.73 -5.85 2.99
C GLY A 50 -19.07 -5.84 4.48
N PRO A 51 -19.12 -7.02 5.12
CA PRO A 51 -19.22 -7.11 6.57
C PRO A 51 -18.08 -6.35 7.26
N TYR A 52 -18.40 -5.73 8.41
CA TYR A 52 -17.49 -4.91 9.23
C TYR A 52 -17.04 -3.59 8.59
N ASP A 53 -17.62 -3.21 7.45
CA ASP A 53 -17.42 -1.86 6.94
C ASP A 53 -18.17 -0.85 7.83
N GLU A 54 -17.55 0.30 8.02
CA GLU A 54 -18.15 1.44 8.69
C GLU A 54 -18.57 2.46 7.62
N LEU A 55 -19.82 2.87 7.67
CA LEU A 55 -20.41 3.78 6.70
C LEU A 55 -20.86 5.07 7.39
N ASP A 56 -20.55 6.20 6.79
CA ASP A 56 -21.18 7.47 7.09
C ASP A 56 -22.36 7.66 6.13
N ILE A 57 -23.55 7.82 6.67
CA ILE A 57 -24.78 8.01 5.87
C ILE A 57 -25.45 9.31 6.31
N TYR A 58 -25.64 10.21 5.35
CA TYR A 58 -26.31 11.49 5.59
C TYR A 58 -27.52 11.62 4.69
N VAL A 59 -28.63 12.07 5.29
CA VAL A 59 -29.87 12.33 4.59
C VAL A 59 -30.15 13.83 4.60
N PHE A 60 -30.38 14.39 3.43
CA PHE A 60 -30.77 15.77 3.24
C PHE A 60 -32.14 15.80 2.57
N THR A 61 -32.94 16.82 2.88
CA THR A 61 -34.25 17.06 2.30
C THR A 61 -34.43 18.55 2.05
N SER A 62 -35.21 18.93 1.03
CA SER A 62 -35.67 20.31 0.82
C SER A 62 -36.86 20.67 1.71
N ASP A 63 -37.50 19.68 2.31
CA ASP A 63 -38.51 19.88 3.34
C ASP A 63 -37.91 20.54 4.61
N GLU A 64 -38.66 20.63 5.68
CA GLU A 64 -38.08 21.12 6.93
C GLU A 64 -36.90 20.27 7.38
N GLU A 65 -35.74 20.89 7.61
CA GLU A 65 -34.50 20.23 8.06
C GLU A 65 -34.71 19.29 9.26
N LYS A 66 -35.72 19.61 10.10
CA LYS A 66 -36.10 18.78 11.26
C LYS A 66 -36.54 17.37 10.88
N LEU A 67 -37.13 17.19 9.68
CA LEU A 67 -37.59 15.89 9.20
C LEU A 67 -36.43 14.94 8.85
N ALA A 68 -35.29 15.46 8.45
CA ALA A 68 -34.11 14.67 8.16
C ALA A 68 -33.31 14.26 9.43
N LYS A 69 -33.45 15.03 10.54
CA LYS A 69 -32.68 14.78 11.77
C LYS A 69 -32.75 13.36 12.32
N PRO A 70 -33.92 12.69 12.34
CA PRO A 70 -34.01 11.34 12.87
C PRO A 70 -33.21 10.30 12.10
N PHE A 71 -32.87 10.59 10.83
CA PHE A 71 -32.11 9.70 9.94
C PHE A 71 -30.59 9.95 10.00
N ASN A 72 -30.18 11.08 10.60
CA ASN A 72 -28.78 11.50 10.73
C ASN A 72 -28.29 11.23 12.16
N ILE A 73 -28.08 9.96 12.50
CA ILE A 73 -27.51 9.58 13.79
C ILE A 73 -26.01 9.93 13.78
N GLY A 74 -25.57 10.62 14.82
CA GLY A 74 -24.15 10.96 14.99
C GLY A 74 -23.68 12.19 14.23
N SER A 75 -24.57 12.92 13.55
CA SER A 75 -24.25 14.24 12.98
C SER A 75 -23.63 15.13 14.05
N ALA A 76 -22.32 15.04 14.14
CA ALA A 76 -21.40 16.00 14.73
C ALA A 76 -21.94 16.77 15.95
N THR A 77 -21.88 16.21 17.13
CA THR A 77 -21.40 17.04 18.21
C THR A 77 -19.94 17.35 17.91
N VAL A 78 -19.69 18.55 17.39
CA VAL A 78 -18.35 19.12 17.34
C VAL A 78 -17.84 19.14 18.78
N SER A 79 -17.18 18.09 19.17
CA SER A 79 -16.48 18.03 20.43
C SER A 79 -15.29 18.96 20.29
N SER A 80 -15.08 19.83 21.26
CA SER A 80 -13.98 20.81 21.34
C SER A 80 -12.58 20.19 21.24
N SER A 81 -12.46 18.87 21.16
CA SER A 81 -11.23 18.09 20.97
C SER A 81 -10.98 17.63 19.52
N GLY A 82 -11.80 18.05 18.55
CA GLY A 82 -11.53 17.78 17.14
C GLY A 82 -11.68 16.31 16.69
N VAL A 83 -12.17 15.42 17.54
CA VAL A 83 -12.39 14.02 17.17
C VAL A 83 -13.77 13.90 16.52
N SER A 84 -13.81 14.02 15.21
CA SER A 84 -14.95 13.59 14.41
C SER A 84 -15.14 12.08 14.61
N ARG A 85 -16.26 11.65 15.19
CA ARG A 85 -16.66 10.24 15.15
C ARG A 85 -16.97 9.91 13.70
N ARG A 86 -16.21 8.97 13.16
CA ARG A 86 -16.46 8.40 11.84
C ARG A 86 -17.15 7.05 12.02
N GLY A 87 -18.01 6.70 11.09
CA GLY A 87 -18.60 5.38 11.04
C GLY A 87 -19.84 5.22 11.91
N ASP A 88 -20.89 5.95 11.60
CA ASP A 88 -22.14 5.87 12.36
C ASP A 88 -22.89 4.55 12.15
N TYR A 89 -22.62 3.84 11.04
CA TYR A 89 -23.27 2.59 10.68
C TYR A 89 -22.24 1.48 10.46
N LEU A 90 -22.21 0.51 11.36
CA LEU A 90 -21.40 -0.69 11.22
C LEU A 90 -22.21 -1.75 10.48
N VAL A 91 -21.64 -2.32 9.42
CA VAL A 91 -22.19 -3.46 8.70
C VAL A 91 -21.94 -4.73 9.53
N ASP A 92 -23.00 -5.43 9.86
CA ASP A 92 -22.93 -6.66 10.66
C ASP A 92 -22.40 -7.86 9.86
N VAL A 93 -22.21 -8.99 10.54
CA VAL A 93 -21.72 -10.24 9.93
C VAL A 93 -22.63 -10.78 8.83
N ASN A 94 -23.92 -10.44 8.85
CA ASN A 94 -24.89 -10.83 7.85
C ASN A 94 -24.98 -9.84 6.68
N GLY A 95 -24.19 -8.78 6.72
CA GLY A 95 -24.18 -7.74 5.70
C GLY A 95 -25.28 -6.69 5.83
N ASN A 96 -25.82 -6.48 7.03
CA ASN A 96 -26.92 -5.57 7.30
C ASN A 96 -26.47 -4.36 8.11
N ILE A 97 -27.19 -3.25 7.98
CA ILE A 97 -27.09 -2.10 8.86
C ILE A 97 -28.43 -1.85 9.54
N GLN A 98 -28.43 -1.29 10.75
CA GLN A 98 -29.63 -0.80 11.43
C GLN A 98 -29.83 0.66 11.10
N PHE A 99 -30.81 0.95 10.23
CA PHE A 99 -31.10 2.33 9.83
C PHE A 99 -32.31 2.86 10.60
N PRO A 100 -32.24 4.11 11.14
CA PRO A 100 -33.32 4.66 11.95
C PRO A 100 -34.65 4.62 11.24
N ILE A 101 -35.69 4.30 11.97
CA ILE A 101 -37.10 4.28 11.52
C ILE A 101 -37.36 3.21 10.45
N ILE A 102 -36.48 3.02 9.48
CA ILE A 102 -36.62 2.05 8.39
C ILE A 102 -36.32 0.63 8.88
N GLY A 103 -35.45 0.51 9.91
CA GLY A 103 -35.03 -0.79 10.44
C GLY A 103 -33.83 -1.36 9.70
N GLU A 104 -33.79 -2.67 9.60
CA GLU A 104 -32.69 -3.42 8.99
C GLU A 104 -32.66 -3.26 7.47
N ILE A 105 -31.47 -3.00 6.92
CA ILE A 105 -31.22 -2.88 5.49
C ILE A 105 -30.02 -3.77 5.14
N HIS A 106 -30.23 -4.70 4.21
CA HIS A 106 -29.12 -5.49 3.64
C HIS A 106 -28.30 -4.63 2.69
N VAL A 107 -26.99 -4.50 2.97
CA VAL A 107 -26.08 -3.62 2.24
C VAL A 107 -24.89 -4.35 1.65
N ALA A 108 -24.60 -5.56 2.09
CA ALA A 108 -23.47 -6.32 1.56
C ALA A 108 -23.60 -6.56 0.05
N GLY A 109 -22.48 -6.37 -0.66
CA GLY A 109 -22.44 -6.51 -2.11
C GLY A 109 -22.97 -5.30 -2.89
N LEU A 110 -23.66 -4.36 -2.24
CA LEU A 110 -24.09 -3.12 -2.88
C LEU A 110 -22.90 -2.19 -3.12
N THR A 111 -22.98 -1.41 -4.18
CA THR A 111 -22.11 -0.25 -4.32
C THR A 111 -22.64 0.91 -3.46
N ARG A 112 -21.81 1.91 -3.25
CA ARG A 112 -22.22 3.14 -2.57
C ARG A 112 -23.46 3.78 -3.22
N LEU A 113 -23.51 3.80 -4.54
CA LEU A 113 -24.61 4.38 -5.30
C LEU A 113 -25.90 3.55 -5.15
N ASP A 114 -25.79 2.21 -5.24
CA ASP A 114 -26.92 1.33 -5.03
C ASP A 114 -27.53 1.49 -3.63
N LEU A 115 -26.67 1.66 -2.62
CA LEU A 115 -27.12 1.90 -1.25
C LEU A 115 -27.82 3.27 -1.10
N GLN A 116 -27.27 4.33 -1.72
CA GLN A 116 -27.91 5.64 -1.75
C GLN A 116 -29.33 5.55 -2.33
N ASP A 117 -29.46 4.89 -3.49
CA ASP A 117 -30.76 4.71 -4.13
C ASP A 117 -31.71 3.84 -3.33
N THR A 118 -31.18 2.79 -2.68
CA THR A 118 -31.97 1.91 -1.81
C THR A 118 -32.56 2.68 -0.63
N ILE A 119 -31.75 3.45 0.08
CA ILE A 119 -32.21 4.26 1.23
C ILE A 119 -33.18 5.32 0.76
N LYS A 120 -32.84 6.07 -0.30
CA LYS A 120 -33.71 7.10 -0.89
C LYS A 120 -35.08 6.52 -1.22
N ASN A 121 -35.13 5.40 -1.92
CA ASN A 121 -36.39 4.77 -2.29
C ASN A 121 -37.22 4.32 -1.09
N LYS A 122 -36.58 3.81 -0.03
CA LYS A 122 -37.26 3.42 1.20
C LYS A 122 -37.85 4.65 1.93
N LEU A 123 -37.12 5.76 1.98
CA LEU A 123 -37.58 7.02 2.60
C LEU A 123 -38.80 7.61 1.86
N LEU A 124 -38.76 7.65 0.54
CA LEU A 124 -39.83 8.21 -0.29
C LEU A 124 -41.06 7.30 -0.29
N ARG A 125 -40.88 5.99 -0.50
CA ARG A 125 -42.00 5.02 -0.54
C ARG A 125 -42.66 4.83 0.82
N GLY A 126 -41.89 4.95 1.89
CA GLY A 126 -42.41 4.90 3.25
C GLY A 126 -43.17 6.17 3.68
N GLY A 127 -43.21 7.20 2.84
CA GLY A 127 -43.85 8.49 3.16
C GLY A 127 -43.16 9.30 4.26
N PHE A 128 -41.88 8.96 4.56
CA PHE A 128 -41.13 9.66 5.59
C PHE A 128 -40.65 11.04 5.15
N LEU A 129 -40.30 11.16 3.88
CA LEU A 129 -39.85 12.39 3.21
C LEU A 129 -40.53 12.51 1.85
N HIS A 130 -40.77 13.72 1.38
CA HIS A 130 -41.29 13.98 0.02
C HIS A 130 -40.17 14.02 -1.00
N ASP A 131 -38.98 14.50 -0.59
CA ASP A 131 -37.73 14.38 -1.34
C ASP A 131 -36.60 13.96 -0.39
N ALA A 132 -35.58 13.31 -0.94
CA ALA A 132 -34.41 12.93 -0.18
C ALA A 132 -33.16 12.87 -1.07
N VAL A 133 -32.09 13.46 -0.58
CA VAL A 133 -30.74 13.26 -1.10
C VAL A 133 -29.96 12.46 -0.05
N VAL A 134 -29.50 11.29 -0.42
CA VAL A 134 -28.74 10.41 0.48
C VAL A 134 -27.27 10.41 0.06
N MET A 135 -26.38 10.69 0.98
CA MET A 135 -24.94 10.62 0.78
C MET A 135 -24.40 9.47 1.62
N VAL A 136 -23.67 8.56 0.99
CA VAL A 136 -22.99 7.43 1.66
C VAL A 136 -21.51 7.55 1.42
N ARG A 137 -20.68 7.32 2.45
CA ARG A 137 -19.22 7.26 2.38
C ARG A 137 -18.71 6.10 3.22
N PHE A 138 -17.59 5.53 2.83
CA PHE A 138 -16.84 4.63 3.69
C PHE A 138 -16.09 5.45 4.73
N ALA A 139 -16.25 5.11 6.02
CA ALA A 139 -15.61 5.81 7.12
C ALA A 139 -14.26 5.18 7.50
N ASN A 140 -14.08 3.90 7.25
CA ASN A 140 -12.92 3.12 7.70
C ASN A 140 -12.12 2.49 6.56
N TYR A 141 -12.17 3.03 5.33
CA TYR A 141 -11.41 2.46 4.24
C TYR A 141 -9.91 2.46 4.55
N LYS A 142 -9.38 1.28 4.87
CA LYS A 142 -7.98 1.06 5.23
C LYS A 142 -7.41 -0.09 4.43
N ILE A 143 -6.13 0.03 4.11
CA ILE A 143 -5.29 -1.04 3.58
C ILE A 143 -4.10 -1.24 4.50
N PHE A 144 -3.56 -2.43 4.52
CA PHE A 144 -2.48 -2.80 5.43
C PHE A 144 -1.22 -3.14 4.65
N PHE A 145 -0.11 -2.52 5.03
CA PHE A 145 1.21 -2.89 4.55
C PHE A 145 1.92 -3.76 5.58
N LEU A 146 2.56 -4.82 5.11
CA LEU A 146 3.36 -5.73 5.93
C LEU A 146 4.66 -6.09 5.21
N GLY A 147 5.71 -6.32 5.96
CA GLY A 147 6.94 -6.91 5.44
C GLY A 147 8.15 -5.99 5.44
N ALA A 148 8.80 -5.82 4.29
CA ALA A 148 10.10 -5.16 4.19
C ALA A 148 10.12 -3.72 4.70
N GLU A 149 9.03 -3.00 4.51
CA GLU A 149 8.85 -1.59 4.90
C GLU A 149 8.31 -1.42 6.32
N GLY A 150 8.15 -2.51 7.06
CA GLY A 150 7.46 -2.54 8.34
C GLY A 150 5.96 -2.78 8.20
N GLY A 151 5.24 -2.69 9.34
CA GLY A 151 3.79 -2.82 9.39
C GLY A 151 3.13 -1.46 9.57
N LYS A 152 2.17 -1.12 8.69
CA LYS A 152 1.35 0.09 8.85
C LYS A 152 -0.02 -0.06 8.21
N ALA A 153 -1.02 0.57 8.81
CA ALA A 153 -2.32 0.76 8.21
C ALA A 153 -2.37 2.13 7.54
N ILE A 154 -2.87 2.20 6.32
CA ILE A 154 -3.05 3.42 5.56
C ILE A 154 -4.55 3.65 5.40
N THR A 155 -5.04 4.78 5.91
CA THR A 155 -6.42 5.19 5.70
C THR A 155 -6.54 5.85 4.34
N ILE A 156 -7.49 5.40 3.55
CA ILE A 156 -7.81 5.93 2.24
C ILE A 156 -8.99 6.89 2.38
N ASN A 157 -8.78 8.14 2.05
CA ASN A 157 -9.82 9.17 2.12
C ASN A 157 -10.69 9.24 0.86
N ASN A 158 -10.28 8.54 -0.20
CA ASN A 158 -10.99 8.46 -1.46
C ASN A 158 -11.84 7.19 -1.53
N GLU A 159 -12.78 7.16 -2.46
CA GLU A 159 -13.65 5.99 -2.70
C GLU A 159 -12.94 4.83 -3.39
N ARG A 160 -11.74 5.07 -3.91
CA ARG A 160 -10.92 4.07 -4.59
C ARG A 160 -9.45 4.28 -4.24
N CYS A 161 -8.72 3.21 -4.29
CA CYS A 161 -7.26 3.23 -4.20
C CYS A 161 -6.69 2.19 -5.17
N THR A 162 -5.77 2.60 -6.01
CA THR A 162 -5.03 1.67 -6.86
C THR A 162 -3.82 1.12 -6.11
N PHE A 163 -3.33 -0.01 -6.57
CA PHE A 163 -2.11 -0.62 -6.02
C PHE A 163 -0.91 0.35 -6.07
N LEU A 164 -0.75 1.11 -7.17
CA LEU A 164 0.34 2.08 -7.29
C LEU A 164 0.15 3.29 -6.37
N GLU A 165 -1.10 3.78 -6.22
CA GLU A 165 -1.41 4.83 -5.24
C GLU A 165 -1.09 4.38 -3.81
N ALA A 166 -1.40 3.14 -3.48
CA ALA A 166 -1.08 2.57 -2.18
C ALA A 166 0.43 2.51 -1.92
N LEU A 167 1.22 2.11 -2.92
CA LEU A 167 2.68 2.14 -2.84
C LEU A 167 3.18 3.56 -2.60
N ALA A 168 2.66 4.55 -3.33
CA ALA A 168 3.02 5.96 -3.14
C ALA A 168 2.64 6.48 -1.74
N LEU A 169 1.42 6.18 -1.27
CA LEU A 169 0.95 6.54 0.08
C LEU A 169 1.75 5.83 1.19
N SER A 170 2.29 4.66 0.89
CA SER A 170 3.17 3.96 1.83
C SER A 170 4.53 4.62 2.02
N GLY A 171 4.93 5.53 1.16
CA GLY A 171 6.25 6.17 1.14
C GLY A 171 7.20 5.50 0.17
N ASP A 172 6.63 4.78 -0.81
CA ASP A 172 7.35 3.98 -1.81
C ASP A 172 8.12 2.78 -1.21
N LEU A 173 8.70 1.98 -2.06
CA LEU A 173 9.46 0.79 -1.69
C LEU A 173 10.95 1.12 -1.60
N SER A 174 11.61 0.61 -0.55
CA SER A 174 13.05 0.77 -0.43
C SER A 174 13.81 0.07 -1.57
N LEU A 175 15.05 0.46 -1.78
CA LEU A 175 15.92 -0.18 -2.79
C LEU A 175 16.18 -1.66 -2.51
N TYR A 176 15.89 -2.11 -1.30
CA TYR A 176 16.11 -3.50 -0.85
C TYR A 176 14.84 -4.34 -0.89
N THR A 177 13.73 -3.77 -1.30
CA THR A 177 12.45 -4.45 -1.43
C THR A 177 12.31 -5.05 -2.82
N SER A 178 11.93 -6.33 -2.86
CA SER A 178 11.63 -7.03 -4.12
C SER A 178 10.37 -6.44 -4.74
N ARG A 179 10.49 -5.91 -5.95
CA ARG A 179 9.36 -5.34 -6.70
C ARG A 179 8.69 -6.33 -7.63
N ASP A 180 9.36 -7.43 -7.94
CA ASP A 180 8.87 -8.43 -8.89
C ASP A 180 7.71 -9.28 -8.35
N LYS A 181 7.53 -9.31 -7.04
CA LYS A 181 6.52 -10.15 -6.36
C LYS A 181 5.99 -9.46 -5.11
N ILE A 182 5.14 -8.46 -5.31
CA ILE A 182 4.41 -7.86 -4.20
C ILE A 182 3.09 -8.60 -4.09
N ALA A 183 2.86 -9.25 -2.95
CA ALA A 183 1.63 -9.98 -2.74
C ALA A 183 0.52 -9.01 -2.30
N VAL A 184 -0.63 -9.10 -2.92
CA VAL A 184 -1.88 -8.50 -2.44
C VAL A 184 -2.77 -9.64 -1.97
N MET A 185 -3.22 -9.58 -0.72
CA MET A 185 -4.13 -10.55 -0.13
C MET A 185 -5.47 -9.89 0.15
N ARG A 186 -6.53 -10.58 -0.22
CA ARG A 186 -7.92 -10.14 -0.08
C ARG A 186 -8.79 -11.29 0.37
N GLU A 187 -9.76 -11.00 1.21
CA GLU A 187 -10.84 -11.93 1.51
C GLU A 187 -11.89 -11.90 0.39
N VAL A 188 -12.17 -13.05 -0.20
CA VAL A 188 -13.19 -13.22 -1.22
C VAL A 188 -14.01 -14.46 -0.84
N ASP A 189 -15.31 -14.29 -0.63
CA ASP A 189 -16.23 -15.36 -0.25
C ASP A 189 -15.75 -16.19 0.96
N GLY A 190 -15.27 -15.51 2.00
CA GLY A 190 -14.75 -16.11 3.23
C GLY A 190 -13.42 -16.87 3.07
N LYS A 191 -12.70 -16.65 1.97
CA LYS A 191 -11.39 -17.26 1.71
C LYS A 191 -10.35 -16.16 1.45
N MET A 192 -9.16 -16.34 2.02
CA MET A 192 -8.03 -15.45 1.71
C MET A 192 -7.43 -15.84 0.36
N VAL A 193 -7.49 -14.91 -0.58
CA VAL A 193 -6.91 -15.04 -1.92
C VAL A 193 -5.69 -14.16 -2.01
N MET A 194 -4.58 -14.70 -2.52
CA MET A 194 -3.33 -13.96 -2.71
C MET A 194 -2.97 -13.91 -4.19
N ARG A 195 -2.57 -12.73 -4.66
CA ARG A 195 -2.02 -12.51 -6.00
C ARG A 195 -0.72 -11.74 -5.91
N TYR A 196 0.18 -12.02 -6.84
CA TYR A 196 1.43 -11.27 -6.98
C TYR A 196 1.28 -10.24 -8.08
N LEU A 197 1.53 -8.98 -7.74
CA LEU A 197 1.54 -7.86 -8.67
C LEU A 197 2.98 -7.38 -8.87
N ASP A 198 3.34 -7.13 -10.13
CA ASP A 198 4.63 -6.58 -10.49
C ASP A 198 4.47 -5.13 -10.99
N PRO A 199 4.80 -4.12 -10.17
CA PRO A 199 4.67 -2.72 -10.56
C PRO A 199 5.67 -2.27 -11.64
N ARG A 200 6.60 -3.15 -12.05
CA ARG A 200 7.57 -2.86 -13.11
C ARG A 200 6.98 -3.09 -14.50
N SER A 201 5.89 -3.84 -14.59
CA SER A 201 5.21 -4.14 -15.84
C SER A 201 3.84 -3.49 -15.91
N SER A 202 3.47 -3.05 -17.09
CA SER A 202 2.16 -2.50 -17.40
C SER A 202 1.01 -3.51 -17.27
N SER A 203 1.33 -4.81 -17.27
CA SER A 203 0.35 -5.88 -17.00
C SER A 203 -0.35 -5.73 -15.64
N VAL A 204 0.24 -5.00 -14.70
CA VAL A 204 -0.34 -4.69 -13.40
C VAL A 204 -1.71 -4.01 -13.53
N PHE A 205 -1.93 -3.20 -14.55
CA PHE A 205 -3.21 -2.50 -14.77
C PHE A 205 -4.38 -3.40 -15.14
N GLN A 206 -4.09 -4.62 -15.65
CA GLN A 206 -5.10 -5.60 -16.05
C GLN A 206 -5.42 -6.60 -14.93
N ASP A 207 -4.68 -6.57 -13.81
CA ASP A 207 -4.92 -7.48 -12.70
C ASP A 207 -6.16 -7.04 -11.91
N PRO A 208 -7.10 -7.95 -11.56
CA PRO A 208 -8.27 -7.64 -10.74
C PRO A 208 -7.93 -7.09 -9.35
N PHE A 209 -6.72 -7.32 -8.85
CA PHE A 209 -6.23 -6.81 -7.56
C PHE A 209 -5.51 -5.46 -7.70
N PHE A 210 -5.41 -4.92 -8.92
CA PHE A 210 -4.88 -3.57 -9.13
C PHE A 210 -5.70 -2.51 -8.41
N MET A 211 -7.02 -2.64 -8.44
CA MET A 211 -7.92 -1.84 -7.62
C MET A 211 -8.05 -2.49 -6.24
N LEU A 212 -7.52 -1.81 -5.25
CA LEU A 212 -7.56 -2.30 -3.87
C LEU A 212 -8.96 -2.16 -3.27
N GLN A 213 -9.24 -3.03 -2.32
CA GLN A 213 -10.47 -3.03 -1.55
C GLN A 213 -10.18 -2.78 -0.07
N GLN A 214 -11.23 -2.50 0.69
CA GLN A 214 -11.19 -2.41 2.13
C GLN A 214 -10.53 -3.67 2.73
N ASN A 215 -9.64 -3.46 3.69
CA ASN A 215 -8.92 -4.51 4.41
C ASN A 215 -7.95 -5.35 3.56
N ASP A 216 -7.60 -4.94 2.34
CA ASP A 216 -6.52 -5.58 1.57
C ASP A 216 -5.19 -5.48 2.31
N PHE A 217 -4.41 -6.57 2.24
CA PHE A 217 -3.04 -6.60 2.74
C PHE A 217 -2.07 -6.55 1.57
N ILE A 218 -1.11 -5.62 1.62
CA ILE A 218 0.02 -5.56 0.70
C ILE A 218 1.24 -6.08 1.44
N ILE A 219 1.79 -7.20 0.95
CA ILE A 219 2.92 -7.86 1.59
C ILE A 219 4.14 -7.71 0.70
N THR A 220 5.15 -7.04 1.25
CA THR A 220 6.43 -6.80 0.59
C THR A 220 7.51 -7.69 1.19
N GLN A 221 8.43 -8.16 0.37
CA GLN A 221 9.54 -9.00 0.79
C GLN A 221 10.87 -8.29 0.55
N LYS A 222 11.81 -8.48 1.47
CA LYS A 222 13.19 -8.06 1.20
C LYS A 222 13.77 -8.92 0.11
N TYR A 223 14.62 -8.32 -0.71
CA TYR A 223 15.38 -9.04 -1.70
C TYR A 223 16.13 -10.20 -1.02
N ASN A 224 15.76 -11.44 -1.36
CA ASN A 224 16.27 -12.65 -0.66
C ASN A 224 17.70 -13.04 -1.12
N LYS A 225 18.27 -12.28 -2.03
CA LYS A 225 19.72 -12.31 -2.18
C LYS A 225 20.24 -11.51 -1.00
N SER A 226 20.88 -12.19 -0.05
CA SER A 226 21.92 -11.60 0.76
C SER A 226 22.57 -10.57 -0.15
N THR A 227 22.26 -9.29 0.13
CA THR A 227 22.55 -8.25 -0.88
C THR A 227 24.03 -8.40 -1.16
N PRO A 228 24.47 -8.53 -2.43
CA PRO A 228 25.90 -8.59 -2.75
C PRO A 228 26.68 -7.49 -2.06
N ARG A 229 25.96 -6.41 -1.70
CA ARG A 229 26.46 -5.28 -0.95
C ARG A 229 26.74 -5.59 0.52
N SER A 230 25.95 -6.43 1.21
CA SER A 230 26.26 -6.82 2.59
C SER A 230 27.42 -7.82 2.62
N GLU A 231 27.50 -8.73 1.68
CA GLU A 231 28.63 -9.63 1.53
C GLU A 231 29.85 -8.90 0.95
N ALA A 232 29.67 -8.07 -0.07
CA ALA A 232 30.75 -7.24 -0.60
C ALA A 232 31.25 -6.23 0.44
N SER A 233 30.37 -5.61 1.25
CA SER A 233 30.82 -4.72 2.32
C SER A 233 31.54 -5.46 3.43
N ARG A 234 31.11 -6.67 3.74
CA ARG A 234 31.85 -7.57 4.68
C ARG A 234 33.18 -8.02 4.09
N MET A 235 33.22 -8.44 2.83
CA MET A 235 34.47 -8.76 2.13
C MET A 235 35.41 -7.56 2.06
N VAL A 236 34.94 -6.38 1.69
CA VAL A 236 35.73 -5.14 1.65
C VAL A 236 36.23 -4.79 3.07
N SER A 237 35.42 -4.99 4.10
CA SER A 237 35.82 -4.81 5.49
C SER A 237 36.91 -5.79 5.89
N TRP A 238 36.80 -7.07 5.57
CA TRP A 238 37.84 -8.08 5.84
C TRP A 238 39.12 -7.81 5.01
N MET A 239 38.98 -7.38 3.76
CA MET A 239 40.14 -7.00 2.93
C MET A 239 40.86 -5.76 3.47
N SER A 240 40.13 -4.76 3.98
CA SER A 240 40.76 -3.57 4.58
C SER A 240 41.54 -3.93 5.86
N VAL A 241 41.02 -4.86 6.67
CA VAL A 241 41.73 -5.38 7.84
C VAL A 241 42.98 -6.16 7.42
N ALA A 242 42.88 -7.04 6.43
CA ALA A 242 44.03 -7.80 5.92
C ALA A 242 45.11 -6.88 5.35
N LEU A 243 44.70 -5.82 4.62
CA LEU A 243 45.62 -4.84 4.07
C LEU A 243 46.33 -4.04 5.16
N SER A 244 45.61 -3.67 6.24
CA SER A 244 46.17 -2.99 7.40
C SER A 244 47.23 -3.83 8.11
N VAL A 245 46.96 -5.12 8.29
CA VAL A 245 47.94 -6.07 8.90
C VAL A 245 49.18 -6.22 8.00
N LEU A 246 48.98 -6.31 6.68
CA LEU A 246 50.09 -6.43 5.73
C LEU A 246 50.98 -5.18 5.71
N THR A 247 50.39 -3.99 5.72
CA THR A 247 51.12 -2.71 5.80
C THR A 247 51.85 -2.56 7.14
N PHE A 248 51.25 -2.96 8.23
CA PHE A 248 51.86 -2.94 9.55
C PHE A 248 53.07 -3.86 9.62
N THR A 249 52.94 -5.10 9.13
CA THR A 249 54.05 -6.08 9.11
C THR A 249 55.21 -5.63 8.20
N THR A 250 54.92 -5.09 7.02
CA THR A 250 55.96 -4.56 6.13
C THR A 250 56.70 -3.38 6.73
N THR A 251 56.01 -2.52 7.47
CA THR A 251 56.61 -1.37 8.18
C THR A 251 57.55 -1.84 9.28
N ILE A 252 57.11 -2.80 10.09
CA ILE A 252 57.97 -3.35 11.15
C ILE A 252 59.22 -4.02 10.58
N ILE A 253 59.10 -4.86 9.52
CA ILE A 253 60.25 -5.50 8.87
C ILE A 253 61.19 -4.47 8.26
N GLY A 254 60.64 -3.35 7.73
CA GLY A 254 61.44 -2.23 7.23
C GLY A 254 62.24 -1.50 8.29
N LEU A 255 61.65 -1.36 9.50
CA LEU A 255 62.34 -0.75 10.67
C LEU A 255 63.45 -1.66 11.22
N ILE A 256 63.17 -2.96 11.39
CA ILE A 256 64.20 -3.91 11.92
C ILE A 256 65.38 -4.12 10.96
N ARG A 257 65.17 -3.89 9.65
CA ARG A 257 66.24 -4.07 8.63
C ARG A 257 67.07 -2.82 8.45
N LYS A 258 66.75 -1.71 9.11
CA LYS A 258 67.45 -0.43 9.01
C LYS A 258 68.44 -0.21 10.17
N ASP A 259 68.36 -1.04 11.21
CA ASP A 259 69.35 -1.22 12.26
C ASP A 259 70.31 -2.39 11.90
#